data_b6d28ba0626e937826b85b539839d689
#
_entry.id   b6d28ba0626e937826b85b539839d689
#
_cell.length_a   1.000
_cell.length_b   1.000
_cell.length_c   1.000
_cell.angle_alpha   90.00
_cell.angle_beta   90.00
_cell.angle_gamma   90.00
#
_symmetry.space_group_name_H-M   'P 1'
#
loop_
_entity.id
_entity.type
_entity.pdbx_description
1 polymer ?
#
loop_
_entity_poly.entity_id
_entity_poly.type
_entity_poly.pdbx_seq_one_letter_code
_entity_poly.pdbx_strand_id
1 'polypeptide(L)'
;MNSILDVAGLHKQMGSFRLEDVSFSLQEGCITGLVGINGAGKTTTIKAILGLVPADAGNIALFGKDIAAHERELKNRIGIVMDEGYFYEDLTLQEMKSIIAPAYSQWDEAAFKQYMSRFNLQPGQKISTLSKGMRMKYALALALSHQAELLIMDEPTSGLDPLVRSELMDILLDFMQSGGKSVFFSTHITSDLDKVADALIFMDKGRIRFVEDKDALLDSHAVVKGDKAALNEETRALFLSLDETHYGFTGLTGNKMAVRQKMNNVLIERPTIEDVMLGYLKGAK
;
A
#
# COMPACT_ATOMS: atom_id res chain seq x y z
N MET A 1 -11.03 17.94 -0.95
CA MET A 1 -10.69 16.83 -1.88
C MET A 1 -11.73 15.75 -1.68
N ASN A 2 -12.18 15.11 -2.76
CA ASN A 2 -13.16 14.03 -2.64
C ASN A 2 -12.46 12.74 -2.21
N SER A 3 -13.13 11.93 -1.37
CA SER A 3 -12.67 10.59 -1.06
C SER A 3 -13.08 9.62 -2.16
N ILE A 4 -12.16 8.75 -2.59
CA ILE A 4 -12.43 7.70 -3.58
C ILE A 4 -12.79 6.36 -2.91
N LEU A 5 -12.26 6.12 -1.70
CA LEU A 5 -12.57 4.97 -0.86
C LEU A 5 -12.67 5.43 0.59
N ASP A 6 -13.74 5.06 1.26
CA ASP A 6 -13.93 5.24 2.70
C ASP A 6 -14.16 3.89 3.36
N VAL A 7 -13.37 3.60 4.37
CA VAL A 7 -13.50 2.42 5.24
C VAL A 7 -13.77 2.93 6.65
N ALA A 8 -14.89 2.53 7.25
CA ALA A 8 -15.30 2.98 8.56
C ALA A 8 -15.65 1.80 9.46
N GLY A 9 -14.91 1.67 10.57
CA GLY A 9 -15.14 0.67 11.59
C GLY A 9 -15.11 -0.78 11.08
N LEU A 10 -14.19 -1.10 10.17
CA LEU A 10 -14.10 -2.44 9.60
C LEU A 10 -13.60 -3.43 10.66
N HIS A 11 -14.39 -4.46 10.89
CA HIS A 11 -14.04 -5.61 11.72
C HIS A 11 -14.06 -6.89 10.91
N LYS A 12 -13.09 -7.78 11.17
CA LYS A 12 -13.04 -9.12 10.60
C LYS A 12 -12.29 -10.09 11.49
N GLN A 13 -12.94 -11.18 11.89
CA GLN A 13 -12.30 -12.30 12.58
C GLN A 13 -11.85 -13.37 11.59
N MET A 14 -10.59 -13.80 11.68
CA MET A 14 -10.01 -14.89 10.89
C MET A 14 -9.17 -15.80 11.79
N GLY A 15 -9.76 -16.88 12.29
CA GLY A 15 -9.11 -17.74 13.28
C GLY A 15 -8.73 -16.96 14.55
N SER A 16 -7.44 -16.95 14.89
CA SER A 16 -6.91 -16.17 16.02
C SER A 16 -6.62 -14.71 15.68
N PHE A 17 -6.57 -14.34 14.39
CA PHE A 17 -6.32 -12.98 13.93
C PHE A 17 -7.62 -12.21 13.76
N ARG A 18 -7.59 -10.90 14.03
CA ARG A 18 -8.73 -10.01 13.77
C ARG A 18 -8.29 -8.64 13.26
N LEU A 19 -9.09 -8.08 12.36
CA LEU A 19 -9.12 -6.65 12.10
C LEU A 19 -10.03 -6.00 13.15
N GLU A 20 -9.59 -4.89 13.72
CA GLU A 20 -10.29 -4.24 14.81
C GLU A 20 -10.34 -2.73 14.58
N ASP A 21 -11.56 -2.24 14.30
CA ASP A 21 -11.87 -0.83 14.07
C ASP A 21 -10.99 -0.17 12.99
N VAL A 22 -10.81 -0.87 11.85
CA VAL A 22 -10.01 -0.35 10.74
C VAL A 22 -10.80 0.75 10.03
N SER A 23 -10.30 1.99 10.12
CA SER A 23 -10.95 3.17 9.56
C SER A 23 -9.93 4.05 8.86
N PHE A 24 -10.18 4.40 7.58
CA PHE A 24 -9.37 5.32 6.80
C PHE A 24 -10.11 5.76 5.54
N SER A 25 -9.62 6.84 4.91
CA SER A 25 -10.11 7.34 3.62
C SER A 25 -8.96 7.54 2.65
N LEU A 26 -9.19 7.24 1.37
CA LEU A 26 -8.25 7.52 0.29
C LEU A 26 -8.68 8.76 -0.48
N GLN A 27 -7.75 9.67 -0.71
CA GLN A 27 -7.99 10.86 -1.51
C GLN A 27 -7.92 10.53 -3.01
N GLU A 28 -8.82 11.13 -3.79
CA GLU A 28 -8.77 11.08 -5.24
C GLU A 28 -7.48 11.73 -5.76
N GLY A 29 -6.86 11.14 -6.78
CA GLY A 29 -5.66 11.67 -7.39
C GLY A 29 -4.36 11.35 -6.65
N CYS A 30 -4.39 10.46 -5.65
CA CYS A 30 -3.23 10.10 -4.82
C CYS A 30 -2.85 8.64 -4.97
N ILE A 31 -1.55 8.38 -4.78
CA ILE A 31 -1.01 7.04 -4.54
C ILE A 31 -0.89 6.83 -3.03
N THR A 32 -1.71 5.95 -2.49
CA THR A 32 -1.72 5.64 -1.05
C THR A 32 -1.14 4.25 -0.79
N GLY A 33 -0.15 4.16 0.07
CA GLY A 33 0.45 2.91 0.51
C GLY A 33 -0.11 2.41 1.84
N LEU A 34 -0.58 1.16 1.89
CA LEU A 34 -0.91 0.44 3.12
C LEU A 34 0.32 -0.33 3.57
N VAL A 35 1.03 0.19 4.56
CA VAL A 35 2.30 -0.37 5.02
C VAL A 35 2.16 -1.07 6.36
N GLY A 36 2.91 -2.14 6.55
CA GLY A 36 2.95 -2.91 7.79
C GLY A 36 3.73 -4.21 7.63
N ILE A 37 4.14 -4.80 8.74
CA ILE A 37 4.84 -6.09 8.73
C ILE A 37 3.93 -7.22 8.22
N ASN A 38 4.53 -8.37 7.89
CA ASN A 38 3.76 -9.56 7.54
C ASN A 38 2.85 -9.96 8.71
N GLY A 39 1.59 -10.30 8.39
CA GLY A 39 0.56 -10.60 9.39
C GLY A 39 -0.11 -9.37 10.03
N ALA A 40 0.24 -8.13 9.63
CA ALA A 40 -0.42 -6.93 10.15
C ALA A 40 -1.91 -6.81 9.79
N GLY A 41 -2.37 -7.49 8.72
CA GLY A 41 -3.77 -7.48 8.28
C GLY A 41 -4.01 -6.82 6.92
N LYS A 42 -2.97 -6.39 6.21
CA LYS A 42 -3.05 -5.68 4.93
C LYS A 42 -3.89 -6.43 3.89
N THR A 43 -3.51 -7.66 3.57
CA THR A 43 -4.24 -8.54 2.64
C THR A 43 -5.68 -8.77 3.06
N THR A 44 -5.96 -8.98 4.35
CA THR A 44 -7.32 -9.16 4.87
C THR A 44 -8.15 -7.90 4.68
N THR A 45 -7.57 -6.73 4.92
CA THR A 45 -8.22 -5.44 4.68
C THR A 45 -8.55 -5.25 3.21
N ILE A 46 -7.60 -5.50 2.29
CA ILE A 46 -7.84 -5.40 0.84
C ILE A 46 -8.91 -6.41 0.40
N LYS A 47 -8.86 -7.65 0.86
CA LYS A 47 -9.87 -8.66 0.53
C LYS A 47 -11.27 -8.28 1.05
N ALA A 48 -11.37 -7.67 2.22
CA ALA A 48 -12.64 -7.16 2.75
C ALA A 48 -13.17 -5.99 1.90
N ILE A 49 -12.31 -5.03 1.52
CA ILE A 49 -12.67 -3.92 0.63
C ILE A 49 -13.19 -4.44 -0.72
N LEU A 50 -12.57 -5.48 -1.27
CA LEU A 50 -12.99 -6.08 -2.54
C LEU A 50 -14.20 -7.01 -2.42
N GLY A 51 -14.74 -7.23 -1.20
CA GLY A 51 -15.85 -8.17 -0.97
C GLY A 51 -15.46 -9.65 -1.16
N LEU A 52 -14.15 -9.96 -1.23
CA LEU A 52 -13.65 -11.34 -1.34
C LEU A 52 -13.74 -12.08 0.00
N VAL A 53 -13.77 -11.33 1.08
CA VAL A 53 -14.00 -11.82 2.45
C VAL A 53 -15.06 -10.94 3.07
N PRO A 54 -16.19 -11.49 3.58
CA PRO A 54 -17.25 -10.68 4.18
C PRO A 54 -16.74 -10.00 5.47
N ALA A 55 -17.01 -8.71 5.62
CA ALA A 55 -16.77 -7.98 6.87
C ALA A 55 -17.76 -8.48 7.94
N ASP A 56 -17.31 -8.52 9.20
CA ASP A 56 -18.19 -8.87 10.33
C ASP A 56 -18.91 -7.62 10.87
N ALA A 57 -18.32 -6.42 10.69
CA ALA A 57 -18.93 -5.11 10.95
C ALA A 57 -18.17 -4.01 10.17
N GLY A 58 -18.76 -2.82 10.13
CA GLY A 58 -18.22 -1.65 9.46
C GLY A 58 -18.84 -1.41 8.09
N ASN A 59 -18.48 -0.26 7.49
CA ASN A 59 -19.00 0.16 6.20
C ASN A 59 -17.84 0.46 5.24
N ILE A 60 -18.02 0.13 3.97
CA ILE A 60 -17.06 0.41 2.91
C ILE A 60 -17.80 1.12 1.78
N ALA A 61 -17.37 2.34 1.48
CA ALA A 61 -17.89 3.11 0.37
C ALA A 61 -16.79 3.36 -0.67
N LEU A 62 -17.09 3.15 -1.94
CA LEU A 62 -16.25 3.43 -3.10
C LEU A 62 -16.93 4.46 -3.98
N PHE A 63 -16.20 5.49 -4.38
CA PHE A 63 -16.75 6.59 -5.19
C PHE A 63 -18.04 7.18 -4.59
N GLY A 64 -18.11 7.26 -3.25
CA GLY A 64 -19.27 7.75 -2.50
C GLY A 64 -20.46 6.81 -2.43
N LYS A 65 -20.35 5.55 -2.91
CA LYS A 65 -21.42 4.54 -2.89
C LYS A 65 -21.05 3.35 -2.03
N ASP A 66 -22.00 2.79 -1.31
CA ASP A 66 -21.84 1.54 -0.57
C ASP A 66 -21.50 0.38 -1.51
N ILE A 67 -20.42 -0.34 -1.23
CA ILE A 67 -19.93 -1.40 -2.12
C ILE A 67 -20.87 -2.61 -2.13
N ALA A 68 -21.51 -2.93 -1.02
CA ALA A 68 -22.40 -4.09 -0.96
C ALA A 68 -23.68 -3.88 -1.80
N ALA A 69 -24.16 -2.63 -1.89
CA ALA A 69 -25.33 -2.29 -2.67
C ALA A 69 -25.04 -2.10 -4.18
N HIS A 70 -23.80 -1.77 -4.55
CA HIS A 70 -23.43 -1.37 -5.93
C HIS A 70 -22.21 -2.17 -6.46
N GLU A 71 -21.97 -3.37 -5.98
CA GLU A 71 -20.76 -4.14 -6.20
C GLU A 71 -20.34 -4.22 -7.68
N ARG A 72 -21.25 -4.62 -8.57
CA ARG A 72 -20.94 -4.80 -10.00
C ARG A 72 -20.57 -3.47 -10.68
N GLU A 73 -21.25 -2.39 -10.37
CA GLU A 73 -20.97 -1.06 -10.91
C GLU A 73 -19.59 -0.60 -10.47
N LEU A 74 -19.32 -0.70 -9.17
CA LEU A 74 -18.09 -0.21 -8.56
C LEU A 74 -16.88 -1.02 -8.99
N LYS A 75 -17.00 -2.35 -9.05
CA LYS A 75 -15.91 -3.23 -9.52
C LYS A 75 -15.52 -3.01 -10.98
N ASN A 76 -16.42 -2.50 -11.82
CA ASN A 76 -16.09 -2.09 -13.20
C ASN A 76 -15.11 -0.91 -13.26
N ARG A 77 -15.01 -0.11 -12.19
CA ARG A 77 -14.15 1.08 -12.11
C ARG A 77 -12.82 0.80 -11.38
N ILE A 78 -12.62 -0.45 -10.90
CA ILE A 78 -11.46 -0.84 -10.10
C ILE A 78 -10.60 -1.81 -10.89
N GLY A 79 -9.31 -1.51 -11.01
CA GLY A 79 -8.30 -2.47 -11.44
C GLY A 79 -7.75 -3.22 -10.22
N ILE A 80 -7.71 -4.54 -10.28
CA ILE A 80 -7.31 -5.39 -9.16
C ILE A 80 -6.05 -6.18 -9.53
N VAL A 81 -5.04 -6.13 -8.67
CA VAL A 81 -3.80 -6.90 -8.80
C VAL A 81 -3.47 -7.53 -7.44
N MET A 82 -3.48 -8.86 -7.40
CA MET A 82 -3.19 -9.63 -6.17
C MET A 82 -1.84 -10.34 -6.30
N ASP A 83 -1.12 -10.52 -5.18
CA ASP A 83 0.23 -11.12 -5.12
C ASP A 83 0.29 -12.49 -5.82
N GLU A 84 -0.66 -13.38 -5.57
CA GLU A 84 -0.67 -14.72 -6.16
C GLU A 84 -1.34 -14.79 -7.54
N GLY A 85 -1.97 -13.71 -8.03
CA GLY A 85 -2.69 -13.66 -9.29
C GLY A 85 -3.60 -14.88 -9.47
N TYR A 86 -4.86 -14.81 -9.10
CA TYR A 86 -5.83 -15.93 -9.16
C TYR A 86 -6.15 -16.36 -10.61
N PHE A 87 -5.15 -16.85 -11.32
CA PHE A 87 -5.25 -17.29 -12.70
C PHE A 87 -5.31 -18.81 -12.81
N TYR A 88 -6.02 -19.32 -13.81
CA TYR A 88 -5.98 -20.75 -14.15
C TYR A 88 -4.67 -21.07 -14.85
N GLU A 89 -3.81 -21.83 -14.18
CA GLU A 89 -2.43 -22.15 -14.60
C GLU A 89 -2.33 -22.82 -15.97
N ASP A 90 -3.31 -23.64 -16.34
CA ASP A 90 -3.33 -24.39 -17.60
C ASP A 90 -3.76 -23.57 -18.81
N LEU A 91 -4.32 -22.39 -18.59
CA LEU A 91 -4.78 -21.51 -19.66
C LEU A 91 -3.63 -20.66 -20.22
N THR A 92 -3.79 -20.31 -21.50
CA THR A 92 -2.96 -19.27 -22.14
C THR A 92 -3.42 -17.87 -21.68
N LEU A 93 -2.56 -16.87 -21.87
CA LEU A 93 -2.89 -15.47 -21.59
C LEU A 93 -4.13 -15.02 -22.38
N GLN A 94 -4.26 -15.46 -23.64
CA GLN A 94 -5.42 -15.12 -24.47
C GLN A 94 -6.72 -15.78 -23.96
N GLU A 95 -6.67 -17.04 -23.52
CA GLU A 95 -7.83 -17.75 -22.97
C GLU A 95 -8.26 -17.12 -21.65
N MET A 96 -7.32 -16.83 -20.76
CA MET A 96 -7.61 -16.17 -19.48
C MET A 96 -8.20 -14.77 -19.69
N LYS A 97 -7.66 -13.99 -20.61
CA LYS A 97 -8.23 -12.69 -21.01
C LYS A 97 -9.68 -12.85 -21.50
N SER A 98 -9.96 -13.89 -22.27
CA SER A 98 -11.31 -14.12 -22.81
C SER A 98 -12.34 -14.43 -21.71
N ILE A 99 -11.91 -14.92 -20.56
CA ILE A 99 -12.75 -15.12 -19.36
C ILE A 99 -12.96 -13.78 -18.62
N ILE A 100 -11.90 -12.97 -18.48
CA ILE A 100 -11.91 -11.75 -17.65
C ILE A 100 -12.58 -10.59 -18.38
N ALA A 101 -12.22 -10.35 -19.64
CA ALA A 101 -12.65 -9.17 -20.41
C ALA A 101 -14.17 -8.95 -20.43
N PRO A 102 -15.03 -9.97 -20.56
CA PRO A 102 -16.49 -9.78 -20.57
C PRO A 102 -17.08 -9.28 -19.25
N ALA A 103 -16.34 -9.36 -18.14
CA ALA A 103 -16.78 -8.85 -16.86
C ALA A 103 -16.74 -7.31 -16.79
N TYR A 104 -15.98 -6.68 -17.68
CA TYR A 104 -15.78 -5.22 -17.69
C TYR A 104 -16.48 -4.58 -18.88
N SER A 105 -17.42 -3.68 -18.61
CA SER A 105 -18.23 -3.00 -19.64
C SER A 105 -17.41 -2.01 -20.50
N GLN A 106 -16.28 -1.54 -19.98
CA GLN A 106 -15.37 -0.60 -20.64
C GLN A 106 -14.05 -1.25 -21.04
N TRP A 107 -14.08 -2.55 -21.37
CA TRP A 107 -12.88 -3.25 -21.84
C TRP A 107 -12.34 -2.63 -23.13
N ASP A 108 -11.04 -2.33 -23.14
CA ASP A 108 -10.31 -1.78 -24.27
C ASP A 108 -9.31 -2.81 -24.81
N GLU A 109 -9.68 -3.45 -25.90
CA GLU A 109 -8.84 -4.47 -26.55
C GLU A 109 -7.55 -3.88 -27.15
N ALA A 110 -7.58 -2.61 -27.56
CA ALA A 110 -6.40 -1.94 -28.11
C ALA A 110 -5.39 -1.65 -26.99
N ALA A 111 -5.85 -1.14 -25.85
CA ALA A 111 -5.03 -0.94 -24.67
C ALA A 111 -4.43 -2.26 -24.17
N PHE A 112 -5.22 -3.34 -24.11
CA PHE A 112 -4.72 -4.65 -23.72
C PHE A 112 -3.56 -5.12 -24.63
N LYS A 113 -3.72 -5.04 -25.95
CA LYS A 113 -2.67 -5.40 -26.90
C LYS A 113 -1.42 -4.53 -26.75
N GLN A 114 -1.59 -3.26 -26.46
CA GLN A 114 -0.48 -2.34 -26.21
C GLN A 114 0.31 -2.75 -24.94
N TYR A 115 -0.39 -3.06 -23.83
CA TYR A 115 0.27 -3.53 -22.60
C TYR A 115 0.94 -4.90 -22.80
N MET A 116 0.30 -5.84 -23.48
CA MET A 116 0.92 -7.13 -23.81
C MET A 116 2.24 -6.94 -24.59
N SER A 117 2.25 -6.05 -25.58
CA SER A 117 3.45 -5.69 -26.34
C SER A 117 4.50 -5.00 -25.46
N ARG A 118 4.11 -3.98 -24.68
CA ARG A 118 5.00 -3.25 -23.75
C ARG A 118 5.69 -4.19 -22.76
N PHE A 119 4.97 -5.20 -22.28
CA PHE A 119 5.46 -6.17 -21.29
C PHE A 119 6.11 -7.41 -21.90
N ASN A 120 6.21 -7.45 -23.24
CA ASN A 120 6.76 -8.58 -23.99
C ASN A 120 6.09 -9.93 -23.65
N LEU A 121 4.75 -9.92 -23.53
CA LEU A 121 3.92 -11.08 -23.24
C LEU A 121 3.29 -11.63 -24.51
N GLN A 122 3.37 -12.95 -24.71
CA GLN A 122 2.83 -13.60 -25.90
C GLN A 122 1.44 -14.19 -25.61
N PRO A 123 0.39 -13.90 -26.40
CA PRO A 123 -0.98 -14.37 -26.14
C PRO A 123 -1.13 -15.88 -25.97
N GLY A 124 -0.35 -16.68 -26.73
CA GLY A 124 -0.34 -18.14 -26.68
C GLY A 124 0.49 -18.74 -25.53
N GLN A 125 1.14 -17.93 -24.70
CA GLN A 125 1.95 -18.39 -23.59
C GLN A 125 1.06 -18.89 -22.45
N LYS A 126 1.37 -20.06 -21.86
CA LYS A 126 0.63 -20.60 -20.71
C LYS A 126 1.01 -19.86 -19.43
N ILE A 127 0.02 -19.62 -18.57
CA ILE A 127 0.21 -18.92 -17.28
C ILE A 127 1.19 -19.69 -16.38
N SER A 128 1.16 -21.01 -16.37
CA SER A 128 2.10 -21.86 -15.62
C SER A 128 3.58 -21.64 -15.97
N THR A 129 3.86 -21.13 -17.17
CA THR A 129 5.25 -20.90 -17.63
C THR A 129 5.77 -19.50 -17.32
N LEU A 130 4.94 -18.62 -16.76
CA LEU A 130 5.31 -17.25 -16.45
C LEU A 130 6.13 -17.17 -15.16
N SER A 131 7.18 -16.35 -15.18
CA SER A 131 7.83 -15.91 -13.94
C SER A 131 6.87 -15.05 -13.09
N LYS A 132 7.16 -14.86 -11.80
CA LYS A 132 6.35 -13.99 -10.93
C LYS A 132 6.22 -12.57 -11.51
N GLY A 133 7.30 -12.00 -12.02
CA GLY A 133 7.28 -10.68 -12.67
C GLY A 133 6.42 -10.64 -13.92
N MET A 134 6.44 -11.68 -14.76
CA MET A 134 5.58 -11.76 -15.94
C MET A 134 4.10 -11.89 -15.56
N ARG A 135 3.77 -12.66 -14.50
CA ARG A 135 2.40 -12.75 -13.96
C ARG A 135 1.90 -11.40 -13.47
N MET A 136 2.76 -10.66 -12.76
CA MET A 136 2.44 -9.31 -12.28
C MET A 136 2.17 -8.36 -13.46
N LYS A 137 3.02 -8.37 -14.49
CA LYS A 137 2.82 -7.59 -15.71
C LYS A 137 1.53 -7.96 -16.43
N TYR A 138 1.20 -9.24 -16.48
CA TYR A 138 -0.07 -9.70 -17.07
C TYR A 138 -1.28 -9.23 -16.24
N ALA A 139 -1.24 -9.32 -14.92
CA ALA A 139 -2.28 -8.79 -14.05
C ALA A 139 -2.50 -7.28 -14.25
N LEU A 140 -1.42 -6.52 -14.39
CA LEU A 140 -1.48 -5.10 -14.74
C LEU A 140 -2.07 -4.85 -16.13
N ALA A 141 -1.67 -5.64 -17.14
CA ALA A 141 -2.25 -5.52 -18.47
C ALA A 141 -3.78 -5.68 -18.44
N LEU A 142 -4.29 -6.64 -17.67
CA LEU A 142 -5.73 -6.81 -17.46
C LEU A 142 -6.36 -5.63 -16.71
N ALA A 143 -5.76 -5.23 -15.59
CA ALA A 143 -6.29 -4.17 -14.72
C ALA A 143 -6.32 -2.79 -15.39
N LEU A 144 -5.37 -2.52 -16.28
CA LEU A 144 -5.26 -1.24 -16.98
C LEU A 144 -6.10 -1.17 -18.27
N SER A 145 -6.67 -2.31 -18.73
CA SER A 145 -7.37 -2.39 -20.02
C SER A 145 -8.88 -2.18 -19.95
N HIS A 146 -9.42 -1.68 -18.83
CA HIS A 146 -10.86 -1.44 -18.68
C HIS A 146 -11.20 -0.08 -18.08
N GLN A 147 -10.32 0.92 -18.29
CA GLN A 147 -10.54 2.30 -17.86
C GLN A 147 -10.65 2.47 -16.33
N ALA A 148 -9.97 1.61 -15.56
CA ALA A 148 -9.97 1.69 -14.09
C ALA A 148 -9.66 3.11 -13.60
N GLU A 149 -10.38 3.57 -12.57
CA GLU A 149 -10.17 4.85 -11.90
C GLU A 149 -9.37 4.67 -10.60
N LEU A 150 -9.49 3.50 -9.99
CA LEU A 150 -8.72 3.11 -8.81
C LEU A 150 -8.02 1.77 -9.06
N LEU A 151 -6.70 1.71 -8.91
CA LEU A 151 -5.96 0.45 -8.81
C LEU A 151 -5.85 0.03 -7.35
N ILE A 152 -6.29 -1.19 -7.04
CA ILE A 152 -6.09 -1.82 -5.72
C ILE A 152 -5.15 -2.99 -5.89
N MET A 153 -4.00 -2.96 -5.19
CA MET A 153 -2.97 -3.97 -5.35
C MET A 153 -2.51 -4.51 -4.00
N ASP A 154 -2.37 -5.83 -3.91
CA ASP A 154 -1.85 -6.51 -2.72
C ASP A 154 -0.43 -7.01 -2.96
N GLU A 155 0.55 -6.45 -2.25
CA GLU A 155 1.98 -6.77 -2.30
C GLU A 155 2.56 -6.86 -3.73
N PRO A 156 2.31 -5.88 -4.63
CA PRO A 156 2.60 -6.01 -6.06
C PRO A 156 4.09 -6.15 -6.38
N THR A 157 4.99 -5.78 -5.47
CA THR A 157 6.45 -5.83 -5.67
C THR A 157 7.13 -6.98 -4.92
N SER A 158 6.37 -7.71 -4.10
CA SER A 158 6.91 -8.80 -3.29
C SER A 158 7.53 -9.90 -4.15
N GLY A 159 8.79 -10.24 -3.87
CA GLY A 159 9.53 -11.30 -4.59
C GLY A 159 9.88 -10.97 -6.04
N LEU A 160 9.74 -9.71 -6.48
CA LEU A 160 10.22 -9.25 -7.78
C LEU A 160 11.69 -8.80 -7.69
N ASP A 161 12.42 -8.95 -8.80
CA ASP A 161 13.75 -8.37 -8.91
C ASP A 161 13.70 -6.84 -8.96
N PRO A 162 14.83 -6.14 -8.64
CA PRO A 162 14.85 -4.68 -8.56
C PRO A 162 14.47 -3.95 -9.86
N LEU A 163 14.75 -4.55 -11.03
CA LEU A 163 14.44 -3.94 -12.31
C LEU A 163 12.93 -3.95 -12.57
N VAL A 164 12.29 -5.12 -12.39
CA VAL A 164 10.83 -5.27 -12.54
C VAL A 164 10.09 -4.42 -11.52
N ARG A 165 10.60 -4.29 -10.28
CA ARG A 165 10.04 -3.39 -9.28
C ARG A 165 10.08 -1.92 -9.72
N SER A 166 11.22 -1.47 -10.27
CA SER A 166 11.33 -0.10 -10.78
C SER A 166 10.36 0.15 -11.93
N GLU A 167 10.27 -0.79 -12.87
CA GLU A 167 9.33 -0.72 -13.99
C GLU A 167 7.87 -0.67 -13.55
N LEU A 168 7.51 -1.41 -12.49
CA LEU A 168 6.18 -1.33 -11.90
C LEU A 168 5.88 0.08 -11.36
N MET A 169 6.83 0.67 -10.62
CA MET A 169 6.65 2.04 -10.10
C MET A 169 6.45 3.06 -11.23
N ASP A 170 7.21 2.94 -12.33
CA ASP A 170 7.05 3.80 -13.51
C ASP A 170 5.65 3.64 -14.14
N ILE A 171 5.13 2.40 -14.22
CA ILE A 171 3.77 2.13 -14.70
C ILE A 171 2.71 2.81 -13.83
N LEU A 172 2.88 2.79 -12.49
CA LEU A 172 1.94 3.48 -11.59
C LEU A 172 1.97 5.00 -11.79
N LEU A 173 3.15 5.59 -11.95
CA LEU A 173 3.29 7.01 -12.25
C LEU A 173 2.67 7.36 -13.61
N ASP A 174 2.88 6.55 -14.65
CA ASP A 174 2.24 6.71 -15.96
C ASP A 174 0.70 6.65 -15.84
N PHE A 175 0.17 5.73 -15.05
CA PHE A 175 -1.27 5.61 -14.82
C PHE A 175 -1.85 6.88 -14.18
N MET A 176 -1.15 7.46 -13.19
CA MET A 176 -1.58 8.69 -12.53
C MET A 176 -1.60 9.91 -13.44
N GLN A 177 -0.75 9.95 -14.49
CA GLN A 177 -0.72 11.09 -15.44
C GLN A 177 -2.01 11.28 -16.24
N SER A 178 -2.85 10.24 -16.31
CA SER A 178 -4.11 10.31 -17.08
C SER A 178 -5.21 11.15 -16.42
N GLY A 179 -4.97 11.70 -15.21
CA GLY A 179 -5.96 12.45 -14.42
C GLY A 179 -7.14 11.64 -13.91
N GLY A 180 -7.67 11.98 -12.74
CA GLY A 180 -8.81 11.26 -12.11
C GLY A 180 -8.51 9.81 -11.77
N LYS A 181 -7.24 9.44 -11.65
CA LYS A 181 -6.77 8.10 -11.29
C LYS A 181 -6.24 8.09 -9.87
N SER A 182 -6.34 6.95 -9.19
CA SER A 182 -5.79 6.75 -7.85
C SER A 182 -5.23 5.35 -7.72
N VAL A 183 -4.27 5.18 -6.82
CA VAL A 183 -3.64 3.89 -6.54
C VAL A 183 -3.68 3.63 -5.04
N PHE A 184 -4.08 2.42 -4.67
CA PHE A 184 -4.00 1.90 -3.32
C PHE A 184 -3.28 0.57 -3.33
N PHE A 185 -2.13 0.48 -2.67
CA PHE A 185 -1.40 -0.78 -2.64
C PHE A 185 -0.85 -1.10 -1.26
N SER A 186 -0.85 -2.38 -0.92
CA SER A 186 -0.18 -2.87 0.28
C SER A 186 1.28 -3.19 -0.01
N THR A 187 2.14 -2.97 0.96
CA THR A 187 3.54 -3.41 0.90
C THR A 187 4.16 -3.52 2.29
N HIS A 188 5.15 -4.37 2.42
CA HIS A 188 6.09 -4.37 3.55
C HIS A 188 7.46 -3.78 3.15
N ILE A 189 7.60 -3.32 1.90
CA ILE A 189 8.84 -2.80 1.33
C ILE A 189 8.75 -1.28 1.27
N THR A 190 9.31 -0.60 2.26
CA THR A 190 9.22 0.85 2.45
C THR A 190 9.84 1.65 1.32
N SER A 191 10.91 1.12 0.68
CA SER A 191 11.57 1.80 -0.44
C SER A 191 10.69 1.98 -1.68
N ASP A 192 9.60 1.22 -1.82
CA ASP A 192 8.63 1.43 -2.90
C ASP A 192 7.76 2.66 -2.61
N LEU A 193 7.38 2.83 -1.33
CA LEU A 193 6.61 3.98 -0.86
C LEU A 193 7.41 5.29 -0.97
N ASP A 194 8.71 5.24 -0.66
CA ASP A 194 9.59 6.41 -0.80
C ASP A 194 9.55 6.98 -2.23
N LYS A 195 9.44 6.10 -3.24
CA LYS A 195 9.45 6.47 -4.65
C LYS A 195 8.16 7.08 -5.15
N VAL A 196 7.01 6.51 -4.78
CA VAL A 196 5.75 6.82 -5.47
C VAL A 196 4.59 7.23 -4.57
N ALA A 197 4.63 6.94 -3.25
CA ALA A 197 3.48 7.22 -2.38
C ALA A 197 3.35 8.72 -2.07
N ASP A 198 2.12 9.21 -2.07
CA ASP A 198 1.73 10.54 -1.58
C ASP A 198 1.27 10.46 -0.12
N ALA A 199 0.55 9.38 0.25
CA ALA A 199 0.03 9.14 1.58
C ALA A 199 0.33 7.73 2.08
N LEU A 200 0.39 7.56 3.39
CA LEU A 200 0.72 6.32 4.07
C LEU A 200 -0.36 5.97 5.09
N ILE A 201 -0.75 4.71 5.08
CA ILE A 201 -1.58 4.09 6.11
C ILE A 201 -0.73 3.03 6.79
N PHE A 202 -0.37 3.24 8.04
CA PHE A 202 0.40 2.25 8.79
C PHE A 202 -0.52 1.35 9.59
N MET A 203 -0.40 0.05 9.32
CA MET A 203 -1.18 -1.00 9.99
C MET A 203 -0.29 -1.92 10.81
N ASP A 204 -0.71 -2.19 12.04
CA ASP A 204 -0.05 -3.15 12.94
C ASP A 204 -1.09 -3.93 13.74
N LYS A 205 -0.94 -5.27 13.79
CA LYS A 205 -1.79 -6.19 14.57
C LYS A 205 -3.30 -5.97 14.36
N GLY A 206 -3.72 -5.79 13.10
CA GLY A 206 -5.12 -5.62 12.73
C GLY A 206 -5.72 -4.25 12.99
N ARG A 207 -4.93 -3.25 13.34
CA ARG A 207 -5.36 -1.87 13.62
C ARG A 207 -4.59 -0.86 12.78
N ILE A 208 -5.21 0.26 12.44
CA ILE A 208 -4.52 1.42 11.88
C ILE A 208 -3.82 2.18 13.00
N ARG A 209 -2.54 2.47 12.82
CA ARG A 209 -1.72 3.26 13.75
C ARG A 209 -1.75 4.74 13.40
N PHE A 210 -1.63 5.05 12.10
CA PHE A 210 -1.79 6.41 11.57
C PHE A 210 -2.18 6.37 10.09
N VAL A 211 -2.73 7.49 9.63
CA VAL A 211 -3.00 7.83 8.22
C VAL A 211 -2.45 9.23 8.02
N GLU A 212 -1.40 9.37 7.22
CA GLU A 212 -0.66 10.63 7.10
C GLU A 212 -0.19 10.86 5.65
N ASP A 213 -0.11 12.11 5.24
CA ASP A 213 0.66 12.53 4.09
C ASP A 213 2.14 12.18 4.31
N LYS A 214 2.81 11.63 3.28
CA LYS A 214 4.19 11.16 3.41
C LYS A 214 5.15 12.27 3.80
N ASP A 215 5.05 13.43 3.17
CA ASP A 215 5.98 14.53 3.45
C ASP A 215 5.72 15.13 4.83
N ALA A 216 4.45 15.28 5.22
CA ALA A 216 4.09 15.72 6.57
C ALA A 216 4.62 14.76 7.65
N LEU A 217 4.49 13.44 7.43
CA LEU A 217 5.04 12.43 8.32
C LEU A 217 6.55 12.56 8.47
N LEU A 218 7.30 12.60 7.36
CA LEU A 218 8.76 12.68 7.37
C LEU A 218 9.29 14.02 7.89
N ASP A 219 8.51 15.10 7.79
CA ASP A 219 8.90 16.41 8.29
C ASP A 219 8.62 16.59 9.79
N SER A 220 7.59 15.96 10.33
CA SER A 220 7.27 15.97 11.76
C SER A 220 8.17 15.07 12.58
N HIS A 221 8.63 13.95 12.01
CA HIS A 221 9.49 12.97 12.66
C HIS A 221 10.98 13.26 12.46
N ALA A 222 11.82 12.70 13.32
CA ALA A 222 13.27 12.72 13.16
C ALA A 222 13.95 11.53 13.83
N VAL A 223 15.03 11.06 13.23
CA VAL A 223 16.01 10.22 13.91
C VAL A 223 17.00 11.14 14.64
N VAL A 224 17.14 10.94 15.94
CA VAL A 224 17.99 11.75 16.82
C VAL A 224 19.10 10.90 17.38
N LYS A 225 20.34 11.37 17.24
CA LYS A 225 21.54 10.71 17.77
C LYS A 225 22.29 11.65 18.71
N GLY A 226 22.80 11.13 19.81
CA GLY A 226 23.54 11.95 20.77
C GLY A 226 24.21 11.14 21.87
N ASP A 227 24.90 11.86 22.77
CA ASP A 227 25.49 11.27 23.98
C ASP A 227 24.39 10.93 25.00
N LYS A 228 24.58 9.85 25.75
CA LYS A 228 23.68 9.47 26.85
C LYS A 228 23.48 10.56 27.89
N ALA A 229 24.48 11.42 28.10
CA ALA A 229 24.39 12.52 29.03
C ALA A 229 23.28 13.54 28.67
N ALA A 230 22.84 13.57 27.41
CA ALA A 230 21.71 14.38 26.95
C ALA A 230 20.34 13.78 27.31
N LEU A 231 20.28 12.53 27.79
CA LEU A 231 19.07 11.84 28.16
C LEU A 231 18.77 12.01 29.65
N ASN A 232 17.65 12.62 29.95
CA ASN A 232 17.02 12.65 31.28
C ASN A 232 15.56 12.19 31.14
N GLU A 233 14.82 12.18 32.22
CA GLU A 233 13.43 11.69 32.23
C GLU A 233 12.52 12.49 31.28
N GLU A 234 12.70 13.81 31.19
CA GLU A 234 11.96 14.70 30.31
C GLU A 234 12.31 14.49 28.83
N THR A 235 13.60 14.36 28.50
CA THR A 235 14.04 14.16 27.11
C THR A 235 13.74 12.76 26.60
N ARG A 236 13.74 11.72 27.44
CA ARG A 236 13.31 10.36 27.07
C ARG A 236 11.86 10.32 26.63
N ALA A 237 10.98 11.10 27.26
CA ALA A 237 9.57 11.17 26.89
C ALA A 237 9.29 11.77 25.51
N LEU A 238 10.30 12.39 24.85
CA LEU A 238 10.19 12.91 23.51
C LEU A 238 10.28 11.82 22.41
N PHE A 239 10.73 10.62 22.77
CA PHE A 239 11.01 9.55 21.82
C PHE A 239 9.90 8.50 21.78
N LEU A 240 9.51 8.10 20.56
CA LEU A 240 8.64 6.95 20.29
C LEU A 240 9.42 5.65 20.52
N SER A 241 10.69 5.62 20.15
CA SER A 241 11.60 4.52 20.42
C SER A 241 12.99 5.05 20.73
N LEU A 242 13.73 4.36 21.58
CA LEU A 242 15.06 4.75 22.02
C LEU A 242 15.97 3.53 22.15
N ASP A 243 17.03 3.49 21.38
CA ASP A 243 18.07 2.48 21.42
C ASP A 243 19.35 3.08 22.04
N GLU A 244 19.79 2.58 23.18
CA GLU A 244 20.99 3.03 23.85
C GLU A 244 22.16 2.05 23.69
N THR A 245 23.32 2.57 23.37
CA THR A 245 24.57 1.83 23.22
C THR A 245 25.64 2.34 24.19
N HIS A 246 26.82 1.74 24.23
CA HIS A 246 27.96 2.28 25.00
C HIS A 246 28.40 3.66 24.52
N TYR A 247 28.18 3.98 23.24
CA TYR A 247 28.66 5.20 22.58
C TYR A 247 27.64 6.33 22.51
N GLY A 248 26.41 6.13 22.98
CA GLY A 248 25.36 7.13 22.93
C GLY A 248 23.98 6.53 22.74
N PHE A 249 23.07 7.27 22.15
CA PHE A 249 21.71 6.82 21.83
C PHE A 249 21.36 7.14 20.39
N THR A 250 20.38 6.37 19.87
CA THR A 250 19.62 6.69 18.67
C THR A 250 18.14 6.53 19.02
N GLY A 251 17.33 7.55 18.73
CA GLY A 251 15.89 7.51 18.99
C GLY A 251 15.08 8.09 17.85
N LEU A 252 13.85 7.58 17.67
CA LEU A 252 12.86 8.19 16.78
C LEU A 252 11.94 9.10 17.59
N THR A 253 11.77 10.33 17.17
CA THR A 253 10.75 11.24 17.72
C THR A 253 9.66 11.52 16.70
N GLY A 254 8.40 11.65 17.16
CA GLY A 254 7.27 12.18 16.39
C GLY A 254 7.13 13.69 16.49
N ASN A 255 8.02 14.38 17.24
CA ASN A 255 7.99 15.82 17.42
C ASN A 255 9.40 16.43 17.34
N LYS A 256 9.90 16.57 16.12
CA LYS A 256 11.19 17.15 15.80
C LYS A 256 11.40 18.55 16.40
N MET A 257 10.34 19.35 16.50
CA MET A 257 10.43 20.70 17.05
C MET A 257 10.68 20.70 18.56
N ALA A 258 10.02 19.80 19.28
CA ALA A 258 10.23 19.64 20.74
C ALA A 258 11.67 19.21 21.04
N VAL A 259 12.25 18.30 20.25
CA VAL A 259 13.65 17.90 20.39
C VAL A 259 14.59 19.08 20.17
N ARG A 260 14.37 19.88 19.11
CA ARG A 260 15.19 21.08 18.83
C ARG A 260 15.16 22.11 19.95
N GLN A 261 14.04 22.21 20.68
CA GLN A 261 13.88 23.16 21.77
C GLN A 261 14.51 22.68 23.08
N LYS A 262 14.45 21.36 23.34
CA LYS A 262 14.79 20.78 24.65
C LYS A 262 16.15 20.07 24.70
N MET A 263 16.73 19.73 23.55
CA MET A 263 17.99 18.98 23.46
C MET A 263 19.06 19.76 22.72
N ASN A 264 20.21 19.95 23.36
CA ASN A 264 21.40 20.52 22.75
C ASN A 264 22.41 19.42 22.41
N ASN A 265 23.28 19.68 21.45
CA ASN A 265 24.37 18.79 21.05
C ASN A 265 23.89 17.39 20.58
N VAL A 266 22.75 17.34 19.89
CA VAL A 266 22.24 16.15 19.25
C VAL A 266 22.21 16.32 17.74
N LEU A 267 22.45 15.25 17.01
CA LEU A 267 22.28 15.19 15.56
C LEU A 267 20.83 14.83 15.25
N ILE A 268 20.17 15.63 14.43
CA ILE A 268 18.78 15.45 14.02
C ILE A 268 18.75 15.19 12.52
N GLU A 269 18.41 13.96 12.12
CA GLU A 269 18.37 13.52 10.74
C GLU A 269 16.92 13.36 10.27
N ARG A 270 16.67 13.52 8.96
CA ARG A 270 15.37 13.18 8.35
C ARG A 270 15.21 11.66 8.38
N PRO A 271 14.10 11.12 8.90
CA PRO A 271 13.90 9.67 8.94
C PRO A 271 13.53 9.14 7.55
N THR A 272 13.72 7.86 7.33
CA THR A 272 13.09 7.09 6.27
C THR A 272 11.70 6.60 6.72
N ILE A 273 10.85 6.14 5.79
CA ILE A 273 9.58 5.47 6.15
C ILE A 273 9.86 4.24 7.02
N GLU A 274 10.97 3.52 6.76
CA GLU A 274 11.39 2.37 7.56
C GLU A 274 11.71 2.76 9.01
N ASP A 275 12.45 3.84 9.23
CA ASP A 275 12.77 4.34 10.57
C ASP A 275 11.48 4.66 11.36
N VAL A 276 10.52 5.32 10.71
CA VAL A 276 9.23 5.66 11.33
C VAL A 276 8.47 4.37 11.70
N MET A 277 8.32 3.43 10.75
CA MET A 277 7.68 2.14 11.02
C MET A 277 8.30 1.40 12.20
N LEU A 278 9.63 1.23 12.18
CA LEU A 278 10.36 0.51 13.23
C LEU A 278 10.21 1.21 14.58
N GLY A 279 10.20 2.54 14.60
CA GLY A 279 10.00 3.32 15.81
C GLY A 279 8.63 3.07 16.45
N TYR A 280 7.56 3.07 15.66
CA TYR A 280 6.21 2.75 16.16
C TYR A 280 6.07 1.29 16.61
N LEU A 281 6.72 0.34 15.92
CA LEU A 281 6.70 -1.07 16.32
C LEU A 281 7.44 -1.34 17.63
N LYS A 282 8.56 -0.63 17.89
CA LYS A 282 9.36 -0.75 19.12
C LYS A 282 8.70 -0.02 20.30
N GLY A 283 8.08 1.14 20.06
CA GLY A 283 7.43 1.95 21.08
C GLY A 283 6.09 1.42 21.58
N ALA A 284 5.50 0.45 20.89
CA ALA A 284 4.23 -0.18 21.27
C ALA A 284 4.36 -1.30 22.33
N LYS A 285 5.47 -1.28 23.10
CA LYS A 285 5.70 -2.23 24.21
C LYS A 285 5.12 -1.73 25.50
#